data_2678400219e007f45e858569d6894c38
#
_entry.id   2678400219e007f45e858569d6894c38
#
_cell.length_a   1.000
_cell.length_b   1.000
_cell.length_c   1.000
_cell.angle_alpha   90.00
_cell.angle_beta   90.00
_cell.angle_gamma   90.00
#
_symmetry.space_group_name_H-M   'P 1'
#
loop_
_entity.id
_entity.type
_entity.pdbx_description
1 polymer ?
#
loop_
_entity_poly.entity_id
_entity_poly.type
_entity_poly.pdbx_seq_one_letter_code
_entity_poly.pdbx_strand_id
1 'polypeptide(L)'
;MTFSTPTRRQLLAMIGKVAGSAAMYQAMTSMGFAAESEYRDGVSLQGPRGGKKVLILGAGIAGMCAAYELRKAGYEVKILEYQNRHGGRVMTIRGGDRYTDLAGDVIDCDFESDGYLNPGPWRLPIHHYAVFDYCRELNIPIEPFVMKNDKAYLHSQYAFGGKPQRVGHVEKDIRGNVSELLAKAVNQGALDEAVSLEDREKLLEGLRDWGVLDKDLRYRSTEALGEYRGWDVLPGGGLMPEKEPSTPMDLSPLLQSGLWNQILNFNSYEHESPMFEPVGGMDGIADGFHRQVGSVIQYGARVTRIQQGDDGVTVSYEDGGRGGELRQESADWCICTIPLSVLAQLQVDCSDKLRKAIGAVPYASAFKVALEFRRRFWEEDDWIAGGISYTDLPIVQIAYPSHGFFTKGPAVIQAAYDTYTAGRNYTYTWSSLSNEERIAAALHYGRQIHPQYDTEFMSGVSWAWHRVPWTLGCYGQWTEDLRRAHYETLCEIDNRLVLAGEHCSHIPAWIEGALLSALDTVSRLDQRENA
;
A
#
# COMPACT_ATOMS: atom_id res chain seq x y z
N MET A 1 9.40 -42.77 23.52
CA MET A 1 8.55 -42.29 22.43
C MET A 1 9.15 -41.01 21.93
N THR A 2 9.74 -41.01 20.74
CA THR A 2 10.33 -39.83 20.14
C THR A 2 9.19 -38.93 19.65
N PHE A 3 8.95 -37.84 20.32
CA PHE A 3 8.03 -36.80 19.83
C PHE A 3 8.65 -36.17 18.58
N SER A 4 8.05 -36.40 17.42
CA SER A 4 8.43 -35.68 16.21
C SER A 4 8.02 -34.23 16.38
N THR A 5 8.96 -33.31 16.23
CA THR A 5 8.68 -31.86 16.12
C THR A 5 7.61 -31.66 15.05
N PRO A 6 6.53 -30.91 15.34
CA PRO A 6 5.47 -30.69 14.36
C PRO A 6 6.08 -30.00 13.13
N THR A 7 5.69 -30.46 11.96
CA THR A 7 6.05 -29.80 10.72
C THR A 7 5.45 -28.39 10.66
N ARG A 8 6.04 -27.46 9.92
CA ARG A 8 5.49 -26.11 9.70
C ARG A 8 3.99 -26.12 9.33
N ARG A 9 3.57 -27.08 8.51
CA ARG A 9 2.18 -27.28 8.10
C ARG A 9 1.27 -27.70 9.25
N GLN A 10 1.77 -28.55 10.14
CA GLN A 10 1.03 -28.97 11.36
C GLN A 10 0.93 -27.83 12.36
N LEU A 11 1.98 -26.99 12.49
CA LEU A 11 1.96 -25.80 13.33
C LEU A 11 0.94 -24.78 12.83
N LEU A 12 0.90 -24.51 11.53
CA LEU A 12 -0.11 -23.63 10.90
C LEU A 12 -1.54 -24.14 11.10
N ALA A 13 -1.75 -25.45 10.94
CA ALA A 13 -3.07 -26.05 11.18
C ALA A 13 -3.51 -25.96 12.66
N MET A 14 -2.56 -26.01 13.59
CA MET A 14 -2.82 -25.80 15.02
C MET A 14 -3.18 -24.34 15.31
N ILE A 15 -2.44 -23.39 14.76
CA ILE A 15 -2.73 -21.95 14.89
C ILE A 15 -4.11 -21.62 14.31
N GLY A 16 -4.44 -22.14 13.12
CA GLY A 16 -5.75 -21.94 12.49
C GLY A 16 -6.91 -22.50 13.29
N LYS A 17 -6.71 -23.62 14.01
CA LYS A 17 -7.73 -24.21 14.89
C LYS A 17 -7.96 -23.43 16.19
N VAL A 18 -6.92 -22.78 16.71
CA VAL A 18 -6.96 -22.10 18.01
C VAL A 18 -7.29 -20.61 17.87
N ALA A 19 -6.78 -19.95 16.82
CA ALA A 19 -6.83 -18.50 16.67
C ALA A 19 -7.55 -18.00 15.40
N GLY A 20 -8.11 -18.91 14.60
CA GLY A 20 -8.87 -18.61 13.39
C GLY A 20 -8.03 -18.33 12.14
N SER A 21 -8.70 -18.17 11.00
CA SER A 21 -8.07 -18.03 9.68
C SER A 21 -7.18 -16.79 9.51
N ALA A 22 -7.52 -15.69 10.18
CA ALA A 22 -6.72 -14.47 10.15
C ALA A 22 -5.35 -14.65 10.84
N ALA A 23 -5.31 -15.31 11.99
CA ALA A 23 -4.06 -15.62 12.68
C ALA A 23 -3.23 -16.67 11.94
N MET A 24 -3.89 -17.61 11.24
CA MET A 24 -3.21 -18.55 10.36
C MET A 24 -2.55 -17.83 9.17
N TYR A 25 -3.24 -16.90 8.55
CA TYR A 25 -2.72 -16.08 7.45
C TYR A 25 -1.51 -15.26 7.90
N GLN A 26 -1.59 -14.63 9.08
CA GLN A 26 -0.46 -13.89 9.66
C GLN A 26 0.72 -14.79 10.02
N ALA A 27 0.46 -15.98 10.57
CA ALA A 27 1.53 -16.94 10.83
C ALA A 27 2.16 -17.45 9.52
N MET A 28 1.40 -17.52 8.43
CA MET A 28 1.91 -17.84 7.09
C MET A 28 2.83 -16.72 6.57
N THR A 29 2.44 -15.46 6.70
CA THR A 29 3.27 -14.32 6.29
C THR A 29 4.54 -14.21 7.15
N SER A 30 4.44 -14.36 8.47
CA SER A 30 5.59 -14.33 9.38
C SER A 30 6.55 -15.51 9.24
N MET A 31 6.15 -16.61 8.61
CA MET A 31 6.99 -17.78 8.31
C MET A 31 7.60 -17.74 6.90
N GLY A 32 7.52 -16.62 6.18
CA GLY A 32 8.17 -16.43 4.88
C GLY A 32 7.39 -16.99 3.68
N PHE A 33 6.06 -17.05 3.75
CA PHE A 33 5.20 -17.36 2.59
C PHE A 33 4.81 -16.12 1.78
N ALA A 34 5.11 -14.89 2.26
CA ALA A 34 5.23 -13.73 1.39
C ALA A 34 6.65 -13.76 0.82
N ALA A 35 6.79 -13.98 -0.46
CA ALA A 35 8.09 -14.04 -1.10
C ALA A 35 8.74 -12.64 -1.00
N GLU A 36 9.95 -12.58 -0.46
CA GLU A 36 10.84 -11.45 -0.70
C GLU A 36 10.97 -11.27 -2.22
N SER A 37 11.15 -10.02 -2.67
CA SER A 37 11.49 -9.75 -4.06
C SER A 37 12.74 -10.56 -4.42
N GLU A 38 12.67 -11.40 -5.46
CA GLU A 38 13.81 -12.16 -5.96
C GLU A 38 14.82 -11.30 -6.75
N TYR A 39 14.53 -10.01 -6.88
CA TYR A 39 15.41 -9.05 -7.53
C TYR A 39 16.77 -8.99 -6.82
N ARG A 40 17.86 -9.13 -7.56
CA ARG A 40 19.22 -9.10 -7.01
C ARG A 40 20.15 -8.11 -7.70
N ASP A 41 20.24 -8.08 -9.03
CA ASP A 41 21.29 -7.34 -9.74
C ASP A 41 20.83 -6.69 -11.06
N GLY A 42 19.56 -6.31 -11.19
CA GLY A 42 19.06 -5.76 -12.45
C GLY A 42 18.89 -6.80 -13.57
N VAL A 43 18.59 -6.32 -14.77
CA VAL A 43 18.42 -7.17 -15.95
C VAL A 43 19.62 -7.02 -16.90
N SER A 44 20.09 -8.11 -17.47
CA SER A 44 21.12 -8.12 -18.52
C SER A 44 20.49 -8.62 -19.82
N LEU A 45 20.29 -7.73 -20.78
CA LEU A 45 19.75 -8.02 -22.09
C LEU A 45 20.90 -8.15 -23.12
N GLN A 46 20.77 -9.06 -24.06
CA GLN A 46 21.75 -9.26 -25.14
C GLN A 46 21.61 -8.17 -26.21
N GLY A 47 20.41 -7.62 -26.35
CA GLY A 47 20.04 -6.68 -27.39
C GLY A 47 19.69 -7.35 -28.72
N PRO A 48 19.05 -6.64 -29.64
CA PRO A 48 18.55 -7.20 -30.89
C PRO A 48 19.66 -7.42 -31.92
N ARG A 49 19.53 -8.49 -32.69
CA ARG A 49 20.34 -8.70 -33.92
C ARG A 49 19.77 -7.87 -35.08
N GLY A 50 20.13 -6.61 -35.17
CA GLY A 50 19.55 -5.63 -36.10
C GLY A 50 18.57 -4.67 -35.42
N GLY A 51 18.11 -3.65 -36.10
CA GLY A 51 17.18 -2.67 -35.53
C GLY A 51 15.81 -3.27 -35.32
N LYS A 52 15.46 -3.58 -34.07
CA LYS A 52 14.12 -4.07 -33.69
C LYS A 52 13.37 -3.00 -32.93
N LYS A 53 12.12 -2.81 -33.31
CA LYS A 53 11.22 -1.84 -32.72
C LYS A 53 10.27 -2.48 -31.73
N VAL A 54 10.17 -1.90 -30.54
CA VAL A 54 9.22 -2.31 -29.51
C VAL A 54 8.25 -1.17 -29.23
N LEU A 55 6.96 -1.43 -29.43
CA LEU A 55 5.90 -0.49 -29.07
C LEU A 55 5.37 -0.82 -27.68
N ILE A 56 5.38 0.17 -26.80
CA ILE A 56 4.91 0.03 -25.43
C ILE A 56 3.61 0.82 -25.25
N LEU A 57 2.60 0.20 -24.66
CA LEU A 57 1.29 0.81 -24.43
C LEU A 57 1.15 1.15 -22.95
N GLY A 58 1.22 2.45 -22.64
CA GLY A 58 1.16 3.04 -21.32
C GLY A 58 2.52 3.53 -20.79
N ALA A 59 2.57 4.79 -20.35
CA ALA A 59 3.72 5.42 -19.70
C ALA A 59 3.61 5.35 -18.15
N GLY A 60 3.07 4.28 -17.61
CA GLY A 60 3.17 3.93 -16.19
C GLY A 60 4.57 3.40 -15.85
N ILE A 61 4.83 3.12 -14.57
CA ILE A 61 6.14 2.64 -14.11
C ILE A 61 6.62 1.41 -14.90
N ALA A 62 5.75 0.42 -15.10
CA ALA A 62 6.13 -0.78 -15.85
C ALA A 62 6.54 -0.46 -17.30
N GLY A 63 5.75 0.38 -17.99
CA GLY A 63 6.06 0.75 -19.38
C GLY A 63 7.34 1.58 -19.51
N MET A 64 7.56 2.53 -18.61
CA MET A 64 8.77 3.35 -18.61
C MET A 64 10.01 2.54 -18.19
N CYS A 65 9.89 1.62 -17.25
CA CYS A 65 10.96 0.69 -16.89
C CYS A 65 11.34 -0.22 -18.06
N ALA A 66 10.35 -0.82 -18.72
CA ALA A 66 10.58 -1.64 -19.93
C ALA A 66 11.27 -0.83 -21.04
N ALA A 67 10.82 0.39 -21.28
CA ALA A 67 11.43 1.29 -22.26
C ALA A 67 12.89 1.62 -21.91
N TYR A 68 13.16 1.89 -20.64
CA TYR A 68 14.50 2.22 -20.16
C TYR A 68 15.48 1.06 -20.39
N GLU A 69 15.12 -0.14 -19.97
CA GLU A 69 16.00 -1.31 -20.12
C GLU A 69 16.19 -1.73 -21.59
N LEU A 70 15.12 -1.72 -22.39
CA LEU A 70 15.21 -2.03 -23.80
C LEU A 70 16.08 -1.03 -24.58
N ARG A 71 15.99 0.27 -24.26
CA ARG A 71 16.85 1.29 -24.88
C ARG A 71 18.32 1.11 -24.50
N LYS A 72 18.62 0.77 -23.25
CA LYS A 72 19.98 0.41 -22.81
C LYS A 72 20.54 -0.75 -23.64
N ALA A 73 19.70 -1.72 -23.99
CA ALA A 73 20.06 -2.86 -24.81
C ALA A 73 20.09 -2.60 -26.32
N GLY A 74 19.71 -1.41 -26.79
CA GLY A 74 19.78 -1.02 -28.20
C GLY A 74 18.52 -1.27 -29.03
N TYR A 75 17.38 -1.54 -28.40
CA TYR A 75 16.10 -1.58 -29.10
C TYR A 75 15.60 -0.18 -29.45
N GLU A 76 14.92 -0.04 -30.60
CA GLU A 76 14.12 1.15 -30.90
C GLU A 76 12.80 1.06 -30.12
N VAL A 77 12.49 2.07 -29.30
CA VAL A 77 11.31 2.04 -28.43
C VAL A 77 10.43 3.26 -28.69
N LYS A 78 9.13 3.03 -28.74
CA LYS A 78 8.09 4.07 -28.70
C LYS A 78 7.05 3.73 -27.64
N ILE A 79 6.60 4.72 -26.86
CA ILE A 79 5.53 4.57 -25.87
C ILE A 79 4.31 5.36 -26.34
N LEU A 80 3.14 4.75 -26.33
CA LEU A 80 1.84 5.40 -26.50
C LEU A 80 1.15 5.55 -25.15
N GLU A 81 0.91 6.80 -24.72
CA GLU A 81 0.25 7.12 -23.45
C GLU A 81 -1.09 7.84 -23.71
N TYR A 82 -2.14 7.37 -23.05
CA TYR A 82 -3.49 7.94 -23.15
C TYR A 82 -3.57 9.36 -22.60
N GLN A 83 -2.93 9.61 -21.45
CA GLN A 83 -2.98 10.90 -20.76
C GLN A 83 -1.95 11.88 -21.32
N ASN A 84 -2.04 13.14 -20.87
CA ASN A 84 -1.04 14.18 -21.14
C ASN A 84 0.06 14.20 -20.08
N ARG A 85 0.21 13.13 -19.31
CA ARG A 85 1.21 12.94 -18.26
C ARG A 85 1.70 11.50 -18.22
N HIS A 86 2.87 11.29 -17.65
CA HIS A 86 3.44 9.97 -17.34
C HIS A 86 3.10 9.52 -15.91
N GLY A 87 3.62 8.34 -15.51
CA GLY A 87 3.51 7.78 -14.15
C GLY A 87 2.29 6.89 -13.93
N GLY A 88 1.23 7.05 -14.73
CA GLY A 88 0.02 6.24 -14.57
C GLY A 88 -0.57 6.39 -13.16
N ARG A 89 -0.62 5.26 -12.39
CA ARG A 89 -1.11 5.25 -11.00
C ARG A 89 -0.13 5.82 -9.98
N VAL A 90 1.13 5.96 -10.33
CA VAL A 90 2.15 6.65 -9.52
C VAL A 90 2.08 8.13 -9.86
N MET A 91 1.33 8.85 -9.07
CA MET A 91 1.09 10.28 -9.22
C MET A 91 0.93 10.95 -7.85
N THR A 92 1.13 12.25 -7.82
CA THR A 92 0.94 13.10 -6.65
C THR A 92 0.07 14.29 -7.06
N ILE A 93 -0.87 14.68 -6.22
CA ILE A 93 -1.78 15.82 -6.44
C ILE A 93 -1.37 16.93 -5.49
N ARG A 94 -1.16 18.13 -6.02
CA ARG A 94 -0.72 19.35 -5.32
C ARG A 94 -1.65 20.52 -5.59
N GLY A 95 -1.50 21.59 -4.86
CA GLY A 95 -2.21 22.84 -5.13
C GLY A 95 -2.04 23.29 -6.57
N GLY A 96 -3.15 23.66 -7.22
CA GLY A 96 -3.23 24.02 -8.63
C GLY A 96 -3.47 22.87 -9.61
N ASP A 97 -3.38 21.61 -9.18
CA ASP A 97 -3.70 20.47 -10.03
C ASP A 97 -5.22 20.38 -10.29
N ARG A 98 -5.53 19.97 -11.52
CA ARG A 98 -6.92 19.78 -11.98
C ARG A 98 -7.07 18.45 -12.71
N TYR A 99 -8.17 17.75 -12.46
CA TYR A 99 -8.51 16.52 -13.17
C TYR A 99 -10.03 16.38 -13.36
N THR A 100 -10.42 15.54 -14.33
CA THR A 100 -11.83 15.23 -14.61
C THR A 100 -12.05 13.73 -14.42
N ASP A 101 -13.11 13.37 -13.72
CA ASP A 101 -13.50 11.98 -13.50
C ASP A 101 -14.45 11.44 -14.60
N LEU A 102 -14.88 10.17 -14.45
CA LEU A 102 -15.80 9.51 -15.40
C LEU A 102 -17.18 10.18 -15.50
N ALA A 103 -17.64 10.85 -14.44
CA ALA A 103 -18.92 11.56 -14.48
C ALA A 103 -18.83 12.91 -15.21
N GLY A 104 -17.60 13.35 -15.49
CA GLY A 104 -17.33 14.66 -16.07
C GLY A 104 -17.15 15.76 -15.02
N ASP A 105 -17.11 15.39 -13.72
CA ASP A 105 -16.84 16.32 -12.64
C ASP A 105 -15.40 16.82 -12.73
N VAL A 106 -15.21 18.12 -12.72
CA VAL A 106 -13.90 18.78 -12.69
C VAL A 106 -13.52 18.99 -11.23
N ILE A 107 -12.38 18.50 -10.84
CA ILE A 107 -11.87 18.54 -9.47
C ILE A 107 -10.59 19.37 -9.47
N ASP A 108 -10.62 20.46 -8.72
CA ASP A 108 -9.48 21.34 -8.48
C ASP A 108 -8.88 21.04 -7.10
N CYS A 109 -7.56 21.09 -7.00
CA CYS A 109 -6.86 20.99 -5.73
C CYS A 109 -6.44 22.40 -5.29
N ASP A 110 -7.07 22.89 -4.23
CA ASP A 110 -6.89 24.25 -3.72
C ASP A 110 -5.94 24.29 -2.50
N PHE A 111 -4.97 23.37 -2.40
CA PHE A 111 -3.97 23.42 -1.33
C PHE A 111 -3.10 24.67 -1.45
N GLU A 112 -2.97 25.40 -0.35
CA GLU A 112 -2.10 26.59 -0.25
C GLU A 112 -0.68 26.24 0.19
N SER A 113 -0.51 25.10 0.89
CA SER A 113 0.80 24.60 1.33
C SER A 113 1.48 23.76 0.26
N ASP A 114 2.77 23.42 0.50
CA ASP A 114 3.51 22.41 -0.26
C ASP A 114 3.03 20.96 0.02
N GLY A 115 1.94 20.80 0.79
CA GLY A 115 1.33 19.52 1.09
C GLY A 115 0.71 18.87 -0.15
N TYR A 116 0.56 17.56 -0.12
CA TYR A 116 0.10 16.80 -1.28
C TYR A 116 -0.72 15.55 -0.91
N LEU A 117 -1.41 15.01 -1.90
CA LEU A 117 -2.03 13.70 -1.85
C LEU A 117 -1.32 12.75 -2.82
N ASN A 118 -0.87 11.59 -2.34
CA ASN A 118 -0.51 10.44 -3.17
C ASN A 118 -1.76 9.54 -3.35
N PRO A 119 -2.54 9.66 -4.43
CA PRO A 119 -3.78 8.90 -4.60
C PRO A 119 -3.54 7.42 -4.85
N GLY A 120 -2.39 7.06 -5.42
CA GLY A 120 -1.91 5.70 -5.65
C GLY A 120 -1.04 5.19 -4.50
N PRO A 121 0.12 4.58 -4.81
CA PRO A 121 1.10 4.19 -3.80
C PRO A 121 1.54 5.41 -2.99
N TRP A 122 2.00 5.20 -1.75
CA TRP A 122 2.35 6.29 -0.84
C TRP A 122 3.45 5.93 0.17
N ARG A 123 3.98 4.70 0.09
CA ARG A 123 5.07 4.20 0.94
C ARG A 123 5.80 3.06 0.25
N LEU A 124 7.06 2.84 0.61
CA LEU A 124 7.98 1.85 0.04
C LEU A 124 8.55 0.98 1.16
N PRO A 125 8.16 -0.31 1.28
CA PRO A 125 8.80 -1.25 2.19
C PRO A 125 10.26 -1.49 1.81
N ILE A 126 11.15 -1.65 2.81
CA ILE A 126 12.60 -1.82 2.59
C ILE A 126 12.95 -3.04 1.72
N HIS A 127 12.11 -4.07 1.70
CA HIS A 127 12.31 -5.28 0.91
C HIS A 127 11.86 -5.16 -0.55
N HIS A 128 11.44 -3.97 -1.00
CA HIS A 128 11.17 -3.67 -2.40
C HIS A 128 12.46 -3.25 -3.13
N TYR A 129 13.33 -4.20 -3.36
CA TYR A 129 14.71 -3.96 -3.81
C TYR A 129 14.80 -3.29 -5.18
N ALA A 130 13.95 -3.66 -6.15
CA ALA A 130 13.99 -3.05 -7.48
C ALA A 130 13.63 -1.56 -7.43
N VAL A 131 12.64 -1.18 -6.60
CA VAL A 131 12.29 0.24 -6.40
C VAL A 131 13.47 1.03 -5.89
N PHE A 132 14.18 0.54 -4.86
CA PHE A 132 15.32 1.25 -4.29
C PHE A 132 16.52 1.32 -5.22
N ASP A 133 16.77 0.28 -6.02
CA ASP A 133 17.83 0.29 -7.02
C ASP A 133 17.57 1.35 -8.07
N TYR A 134 16.35 1.42 -8.62
CA TYR A 134 15.99 2.49 -9.54
C TYR A 134 15.96 3.86 -8.88
N CYS A 135 15.56 4.00 -7.62
CA CYS A 135 15.68 5.28 -6.91
C CYS A 135 17.15 5.74 -6.86
N ARG A 136 18.08 4.82 -6.62
CA ARG A 136 19.51 5.11 -6.60
C ARG A 136 20.05 5.43 -8.01
N GLU A 137 19.74 4.59 -9.00
CA GLU A 137 20.21 4.74 -10.39
C GLU A 137 19.70 6.05 -11.02
N LEU A 138 18.44 6.42 -10.73
CA LEU A 138 17.79 7.60 -11.29
C LEU A 138 17.94 8.86 -10.40
N ASN A 139 18.72 8.78 -9.31
CA ASN A 139 18.94 9.86 -8.35
C ASN A 139 17.63 10.46 -7.80
N ILE A 140 16.73 9.58 -7.32
CA ILE A 140 15.48 9.97 -6.69
C ILE A 140 15.71 10.03 -5.18
N PRO A 141 15.58 11.20 -4.54
CA PRO A 141 15.73 11.32 -3.10
C PRO A 141 14.59 10.63 -2.38
N ILE A 142 14.93 9.90 -1.33
CA ILE A 142 13.96 9.21 -0.47
C ILE A 142 14.14 9.65 0.98
N GLU A 143 13.05 9.57 1.74
CA GLU A 143 13.03 9.86 3.17
C GLU A 143 12.26 8.78 3.93
N PRO A 144 12.48 8.64 5.26
CA PRO A 144 11.75 7.66 6.07
C PRO A 144 10.24 7.94 6.10
N PHE A 145 9.45 6.89 5.98
CA PHE A 145 8.01 6.92 6.18
C PHE A 145 7.65 6.32 7.53
N VAL A 146 6.95 7.07 8.38
CA VAL A 146 6.50 6.61 9.69
C VAL A 146 5.21 5.82 9.54
N MET A 147 5.30 4.49 9.56
CA MET A 147 4.12 3.62 9.46
C MET A 147 3.36 3.54 10.78
N LYS A 148 4.06 3.31 11.88
CA LYS A 148 3.49 3.17 13.22
C LYS A 148 3.95 4.33 14.10
N ASN A 149 3.00 4.92 14.83
CA ASN A 149 3.26 5.93 15.84
C ASN A 149 2.46 5.60 17.11
N ASP A 150 3.13 5.41 18.24
CA ASP A 150 2.50 5.08 19.51
C ASP A 150 1.55 6.18 20.02
N LYS A 151 1.71 7.42 19.55
CA LYS A 151 0.82 8.55 19.86
C LYS A 151 -0.39 8.66 18.91
N ALA A 152 -0.39 7.97 17.75
CA ALA A 152 -1.56 7.89 16.89
C ALA A 152 -2.72 7.19 17.60
N TYR A 153 -3.90 7.22 17.00
CA TYR A 153 -5.12 6.73 17.63
C TYR A 153 -5.63 5.42 17.03
N LEU A 154 -6.21 4.58 17.89
CA LEU A 154 -7.15 3.53 17.54
C LEU A 154 -8.53 3.95 18.07
N HIS A 155 -9.54 3.91 17.22
CA HIS A 155 -10.87 4.40 17.55
C HIS A 155 -11.95 3.36 17.20
N SER A 156 -12.91 3.21 18.11
CA SER A 156 -14.17 2.52 17.84
C SER A 156 -15.34 3.35 18.39
N GLN A 157 -16.33 3.59 17.55
CA GLN A 157 -17.54 4.28 17.96
C GLN A 157 -18.35 3.51 19.03
N TYR A 158 -18.08 2.22 19.20
CA TYR A 158 -18.80 1.32 20.12
C TYR A 158 -18.06 1.07 21.44
N ALA A 159 -16.83 1.55 21.59
CA ALA A 159 -16.01 1.30 22.77
C ALA A 159 -15.47 2.59 23.38
N PHE A 160 -15.11 2.54 24.66
CA PHE A 160 -14.53 3.67 25.40
C PHE A 160 -15.34 4.97 25.29
N GLY A 161 -16.68 4.85 25.12
CA GLY A 161 -17.57 6.00 24.92
C GLY A 161 -17.30 6.77 23.63
N GLY A 162 -16.77 6.13 22.59
CA GLY A 162 -16.38 6.75 21.33
C GLY A 162 -15.11 7.60 21.42
N LYS A 163 -14.31 7.46 22.47
CA LYS A 163 -13.06 8.21 22.64
C LYS A 163 -11.90 7.47 21.99
N PRO A 164 -11.07 8.13 21.17
CA PRO A 164 -9.85 7.54 20.62
C PRO A 164 -8.89 7.09 21.72
N GLN A 165 -8.22 5.97 21.50
CA GLN A 165 -7.20 5.40 22.39
C GLN A 165 -5.84 5.44 21.71
N ARG A 166 -4.77 5.73 22.45
CA ARG A 166 -3.41 5.74 21.88
C ARG A 166 -2.99 4.34 21.43
N VAL A 167 -2.40 4.21 20.25
CA VAL A 167 -1.86 2.94 19.71
C VAL A 167 -0.95 2.26 20.73
N GLY A 168 0.01 3.01 21.29
CA GLY A 168 0.96 2.49 22.27
C GLY A 168 0.31 2.01 23.56
N HIS A 169 -0.79 2.64 24.01
CA HIS A 169 -1.52 2.17 25.20
C HIS A 169 -2.25 0.85 24.90
N VAL A 170 -2.99 0.77 23.80
CA VAL A 170 -3.71 -0.46 23.41
C VAL A 170 -2.75 -1.63 23.25
N GLU A 171 -1.63 -1.43 22.57
CA GLU A 171 -0.63 -2.48 22.34
C GLU A 171 -0.01 -3.00 23.64
N LYS A 172 0.39 -2.07 24.51
CA LYS A 172 1.03 -2.41 25.79
C LYS A 172 0.04 -3.06 26.75
N ASP A 173 -1.22 -2.60 26.76
CA ASP A 173 -2.25 -3.16 27.63
C ASP A 173 -2.68 -4.56 27.17
N ILE A 174 -2.83 -4.82 25.87
CA ILE A 174 -3.12 -6.20 25.41
C ILE A 174 -1.95 -7.14 25.74
N ARG A 175 -0.70 -6.69 25.50
CA ARG A 175 0.50 -7.46 25.82
C ARG A 175 0.59 -7.79 27.31
N GLY A 176 0.41 -6.80 28.17
CA GLY A 176 0.48 -6.99 29.63
C GLY A 176 -0.63 -7.89 30.15
N ASN A 177 -1.87 -7.68 29.73
CA ASN A 177 -3.01 -8.51 30.13
C ASN A 177 -2.86 -9.96 29.64
N VAL A 178 -2.41 -10.19 28.41
CA VAL A 178 -2.16 -11.55 27.87
C VAL A 178 -1.05 -12.23 28.65
N SER A 179 0.03 -11.49 28.99
CA SER A 179 1.12 -12.01 29.81
C SER A 179 0.63 -12.44 31.21
N GLU A 180 -0.19 -11.63 31.87
CA GLU A 180 -0.79 -11.98 33.16
C GLU A 180 -1.69 -13.23 33.05
N LEU A 181 -2.55 -13.30 32.03
CA LEU A 181 -3.42 -14.46 31.84
C LEU A 181 -2.61 -15.74 31.60
N LEU A 182 -1.57 -15.66 30.78
CA LEU A 182 -0.71 -16.81 30.48
C LEU A 182 0.10 -17.22 31.70
N ALA A 183 0.62 -16.27 32.49
CA ALA A 183 1.31 -16.58 33.76
C ALA A 183 0.38 -17.30 34.77
N LYS A 184 -0.89 -16.89 34.84
CA LYS A 184 -1.89 -17.61 35.66
C LYS A 184 -2.14 -19.03 35.16
N ALA A 185 -2.26 -19.23 33.84
CA ALA A 185 -2.45 -20.55 33.26
C ALA A 185 -1.25 -21.48 33.53
N VAL A 186 -0.03 -20.97 33.40
CA VAL A 186 1.21 -21.70 33.74
C VAL A 186 1.21 -22.11 35.21
N ASN A 187 0.87 -21.20 36.12
CA ASN A 187 0.86 -21.46 37.55
C ASN A 187 -0.27 -22.47 37.97
N GLN A 188 -1.32 -22.57 37.17
CA GLN A 188 -2.41 -23.55 37.38
C GLN A 188 -2.15 -24.93 36.74
N GLY A 189 -0.98 -25.12 36.11
CA GLY A 189 -0.63 -26.38 35.43
C GLY A 189 -1.32 -26.59 34.07
N ALA A 190 -1.99 -25.58 33.52
CA ALA A 190 -2.76 -25.73 32.27
C ALA A 190 -1.88 -26.01 31.05
N LEU A 191 -0.55 -25.85 31.15
CA LEU A 191 0.42 -26.07 30.06
C LEU A 191 1.36 -27.26 30.33
N ASP A 192 1.12 -28.07 31.34
CA ASP A 192 2.04 -29.11 31.83
C ASP A 192 2.37 -30.20 30.78
N GLU A 193 1.49 -30.41 29.78
CA GLU A 193 1.79 -31.30 28.64
C GLU A 193 2.67 -30.67 27.57
N ALA A 194 2.72 -29.34 27.49
CA ALA A 194 3.39 -28.61 26.41
C ALA A 194 4.73 -28.01 26.84
N VAL A 195 4.92 -27.75 28.13
CA VAL A 195 6.06 -27.00 28.69
C VAL A 195 6.69 -27.79 29.83
N SER A 196 8.03 -28.02 29.77
CA SER A 196 8.76 -28.68 30.84
C SER A 196 8.81 -27.82 32.12
N LEU A 197 9.14 -28.44 33.26
CA LEU A 197 9.28 -27.69 34.52
C LEU A 197 10.38 -26.60 34.43
N GLU A 198 11.48 -26.89 33.77
CA GLU A 198 12.56 -25.92 33.54
C GLU A 198 12.12 -24.77 32.63
N ASP A 199 11.39 -25.08 31.57
CA ASP A 199 10.87 -24.08 30.63
C ASP A 199 9.78 -23.21 31.27
N ARG A 200 9.01 -23.75 32.25
CA ARG A 200 8.00 -22.98 33.00
C ARG A 200 8.59 -21.81 33.76
N GLU A 201 9.71 -22.01 34.46
CA GLU A 201 10.38 -20.92 35.20
C GLU A 201 10.85 -19.83 34.24
N LYS A 202 11.49 -20.22 33.14
CA LYS A 202 11.93 -19.27 32.10
C LYS A 202 10.76 -18.54 31.43
N LEU A 203 9.65 -19.28 31.17
CA LEU A 203 8.46 -18.66 30.59
C LEU A 203 7.84 -17.63 31.54
N LEU A 204 7.74 -17.93 32.84
CA LEU A 204 7.21 -16.98 33.83
C LEU A 204 8.11 -15.75 33.97
N GLU A 205 9.43 -15.93 33.96
CA GLU A 205 10.39 -14.82 33.93
C GLU A 205 10.21 -13.97 32.67
N GLY A 206 10.19 -14.61 31.49
CA GLY A 206 9.98 -13.92 30.20
C GLY A 206 8.64 -13.19 30.14
N LEU A 207 7.56 -13.79 30.65
CA LEU A 207 6.23 -13.15 30.69
C LEU A 207 6.21 -11.95 31.63
N ARG A 208 6.88 -12.04 32.79
CA ARG A 208 6.99 -10.92 33.71
C ARG A 208 7.68 -9.73 33.02
N ASP A 209 8.82 -9.96 32.38
CA ASP A 209 9.60 -8.91 31.75
C ASP A 209 8.90 -8.37 30.50
N TRP A 210 8.43 -9.26 29.61
CA TRP A 210 7.75 -8.87 28.37
C TRP A 210 6.41 -8.16 28.62
N GLY A 211 5.65 -8.62 29.62
CA GLY A 211 4.37 -8.03 30.02
C GLY A 211 4.50 -6.87 31.00
N VAL A 212 5.71 -6.58 31.49
CA VAL A 212 5.97 -5.58 32.56
C VAL A 212 5.07 -5.86 33.78
N LEU A 213 4.99 -7.15 34.17
CA LEU A 213 4.21 -7.56 35.32
C LEU A 213 4.96 -7.26 36.62
N ASP A 214 4.21 -6.99 37.68
CA ASP A 214 4.81 -6.82 39.01
C ASP A 214 5.33 -8.16 39.60
N LYS A 215 5.84 -8.10 40.84
CA LYS A 215 6.36 -9.28 41.55
C LYS A 215 5.33 -10.40 41.75
N ASP A 216 4.03 -10.07 41.72
CA ASP A 216 2.91 -10.98 41.88
C ASP A 216 2.34 -11.46 40.53
N LEU A 217 3.07 -11.20 39.42
CA LEU A 217 2.70 -11.47 38.04
C LEU A 217 1.37 -10.81 37.64
N ARG A 218 1.14 -9.58 38.10
CA ARG A 218 -0.03 -8.78 37.79
C ARG A 218 0.31 -7.61 36.89
N TYR A 219 -0.54 -7.35 35.92
CA TYR A 219 -0.45 -6.17 35.06
C TYR A 219 -1.22 -5.01 35.73
N ARG A 220 -0.52 -4.06 36.28
CA ARG A 220 -1.11 -2.90 36.98
C ARG A 220 -0.16 -1.70 36.97
N SER A 221 -0.71 -0.51 37.30
CA SER A 221 0.07 0.71 37.39
C SER A 221 1.21 0.57 38.42
N THR A 222 2.45 0.69 37.94
CA THR A 222 3.68 0.67 38.72
C THR A 222 4.66 1.63 38.07
N GLU A 223 5.72 2.03 38.77
CA GLU A 223 6.78 2.86 38.18
C GLU A 223 7.40 2.17 36.95
N ALA A 224 7.68 0.87 37.05
CA ALA A 224 8.19 0.09 35.93
C ALA A 224 7.23 0.13 34.71
N LEU A 225 5.92 0.05 34.93
CA LEU A 225 4.96 0.19 33.84
C LEU A 225 4.97 1.61 33.26
N GLY A 226 5.14 2.64 34.08
CA GLY A 226 5.26 4.03 33.64
C GLY A 226 6.38 4.22 32.61
N GLU A 227 7.53 3.57 32.80
CA GLU A 227 8.66 3.63 31.86
C GLU A 227 8.32 3.04 30.47
N TYR A 228 7.37 2.12 30.37
CA TYR A 228 6.97 1.47 29.11
C TYR A 228 5.68 2.03 28.51
N ARG A 229 4.65 2.25 29.34
CA ARG A 229 3.33 2.68 28.90
C ARG A 229 3.17 4.19 28.86
N GLY A 230 3.93 4.90 29.70
CA GLY A 230 3.86 6.34 29.90
C GLY A 230 3.25 6.73 31.24
N TRP A 231 3.02 8.01 31.41
CA TRP A 231 2.69 8.67 32.67
C TRP A 231 1.41 9.46 32.54
N ASP A 232 0.55 9.45 33.55
CA ASP A 232 -0.62 10.33 33.67
C ASP A 232 -0.15 11.73 34.12
N VAL A 233 0.86 11.80 35.00
CA VAL A 233 1.62 13.01 35.29
C VAL A 233 3.04 12.84 34.74
N LEU A 234 3.40 13.63 33.74
CA LEU A 234 4.70 13.54 33.08
C LEU A 234 5.86 13.88 34.04
N PRO A 235 7.00 13.18 33.90
CA PRO A 235 8.18 13.53 34.71
C PRO A 235 8.63 14.97 34.42
N GLY A 236 8.76 15.77 35.47
CA GLY A 236 9.20 17.14 35.40
C GLY A 236 10.63 17.31 35.94
N GLY A 237 11.03 18.56 36.10
CA GLY A 237 12.32 18.93 36.67
C GLY A 237 12.19 19.93 37.83
N GLY A 238 13.19 20.01 38.70
CA GLY A 238 13.20 20.92 39.83
C GLY A 238 12.07 20.65 40.82
N LEU A 239 11.21 21.64 41.05
CA LEU A 239 10.07 21.58 41.97
C LEU A 239 8.74 21.26 41.26
N MET A 240 8.79 20.74 40.03
CA MET A 240 7.59 20.26 39.32
C MET A 240 7.00 19.02 40.01
N PRO A 241 5.69 18.73 39.80
CA PRO A 241 5.05 17.55 40.37
C PRO A 241 5.82 16.25 40.08
N GLU A 242 5.75 15.30 41.02
CA GLU A 242 6.28 13.96 40.86
C GLU A 242 5.50 13.24 39.75
N LYS A 243 6.19 12.42 38.95
CA LYS A 243 5.59 11.61 37.89
C LYS A 243 4.61 10.58 38.44
N GLU A 244 3.50 10.35 37.77
CA GLU A 244 2.52 9.31 38.09
C GLU A 244 2.38 8.33 36.95
N PRO A 245 2.57 7.01 37.17
CA PRO A 245 2.39 6.00 36.14
C PRO A 245 0.96 5.99 35.60
N SER A 246 0.83 5.83 34.29
CA SER A 246 -0.48 5.78 33.65
C SER A 246 -1.26 4.51 34.04
N THR A 247 -2.58 4.64 34.09
CA THR A 247 -3.49 3.54 34.46
C THR A 247 -3.82 2.66 33.25
N PRO A 248 -3.56 1.33 33.31
CA PRO A 248 -3.95 0.39 32.27
C PRO A 248 -5.45 0.37 32.01
N MET A 249 -5.83 0.08 30.78
CA MET A 249 -7.22 -0.22 30.44
C MET A 249 -7.64 -1.57 31.02
N ASP A 250 -8.88 -1.65 31.48
CA ASP A 250 -9.47 -2.94 31.89
C ASP A 250 -9.52 -3.93 30.74
N LEU A 251 -9.21 -5.20 31.02
CA LEU A 251 -9.14 -6.26 30.01
C LEU A 251 -10.46 -6.44 29.25
N SER A 252 -11.60 -6.46 29.94
CA SER A 252 -12.88 -6.76 29.29
C SER A 252 -13.29 -5.70 28.26
N PRO A 253 -13.28 -4.37 28.58
CA PRO A 253 -13.48 -3.33 27.58
C PRO A 253 -12.46 -3.40 26.44
N LEU A 254 -11.19 -3.67 26.72
CA LEU A 254 -10.15 -3.77 25.72
C LEU A 254 -10.43 -4.91 24.72
N LEU A 255 -10.79 -6.09 25.19
CA LEU A 255 -11.13 -7.23 24.32
C LEU A 255 -12.38 -6.97 23.49
N GLN A 256 -13.44 -6.42 24.11
CA GLN A 256 -14.71 -6.14 23.44
C GLN A 256 -14.61 -5.01 22.41
N SER A 257 -13.67 -4.08 22.58
CA SER A 257 -13.47 -2.96 21.67
C SER A 257 -13.03 -3.38 20.26
N GLY A 258 -12.37 -4.53 20.11
CA GLY A 258 -11.73 -4.95 18.87
C GLY A 258 -10.50 -4.09 18.46
N LEU A 259 -10.14 -3.05 19.23
CA LEU A 259 -9.02 -2.15 18.88
C LEU A 259 -7.69 -2.87 18.74
N TRP A 260 -7.47 -3.90 19.55
CA TRP A 260 -6.24 -4.69 19.50
C TRP A 260 -6.07 -5.44 18.16
N ASN A 261 -7.16 -5.74 17.43
CA ASN A 261 -7.08 -6.30 16.10
C ASN A 261 -6.52 -5.30 15.08
N GLN A 262 -6.71 -3.99 15.30
CA GLN A 262 -6.21 -2.95 14.41
C GLN A 262 -4.68 -2.81 14.47
N ILE A 263 -4.04 -3.28 15.55
CA ILE A 263 -2.57 -3.33 15.68
C ILE A 263 -1.96 -4.21 14.58
N LEU A 264 -2.70 -5.21 14.10
CA LEU A 264 -2.26 -6.09 13.02
C LEU A 264 -1.95 -5.35 11.72
N ASN A 265 -2.58 -4.18 11.49
CA ASN A 265 -2.30 -3.34 10.32
C ASN A 265 -0.85 -2.81 10.29
N PHE A 266 -0.19 -2.74 11.45
CA PHE A 266 1.22 -2.32 11.55
C PHE A 266 2.21 -3.49 11.44
N ASN A 267 1.74 -4.74 11.56
CA ASN A 267 2.57 -5.94 11.73
C ASN A 267 2.52 -6.86 10.51
N SER A 268 1.90 -6.44 9.39
CA SER A 268 1.97 -7.21 8.14
C SER A 268 3.37 -7.07 7.52
N TYR A 269 3.84 -8.09 6.80
CA TYR A 269 5.14 -8.10 6.15
C TYR A 269 5.36 -6.87 5.25
N GLU A 270 4.36 -6.51 4.45
CA GLU A 270 4.41 -5.33 3.58
C GLU A 270 4.36 -3.98 4.34
N HIS A 271 4.19 -4.02 5.66
CA HIS A 271 4.15 -2.82 6.51
C HIS A 271 5.29 -2.80 7.54
N GLU A 272 6.25 -3.72 7.44
CA GLU A 272 7.41 -3.75 8.33
C GLU A 272 8.29 -2.52 8.16
N SER A 273 8.80 -2.02 9.29
CA SER A 273 9.79 -0.94 9.31
C SER A 273 11.21 -1.47 9.06
N PRO A 274 12.08 -0.69 8.40
CA PRO A 274 11.82 0.69 7.95
C PRO A 274 11.03 0.77 6.65
N MET A 275 10.22 1.83 6.52
CA MET A 275 9.54 2.19 5.29
C MET A 275 10.03 3.57 4.81
N PHE A 276 9.85 3.85 3.54
CA PHE A 276 10.32 5.07 2.91
C PHE A 276 9.26 5.67 1.98
N GLU A 277 9.48 6.92 1.60
CA GLU A 277 8.76 7.60 0.53
C GLU A 277 9.73 8.50 -0.25
N PRO A 278 9.46 8.82 -1.53
CA PRO A 278 10.21 9.84 -2.23
C PRO A 278 9.93 11.22 -1.65
N VAL A 279 10.99 12.02 -1.52
CA VAL A 279 10.87 13.42 -1.08
C VAL A 279 9.99 14.20 -2.06
N GLY A 280 8.93 14.81 -1.52
CA GLY A 280 8.00 15.66 -2.28
C GLY A 280 6.88 14.91 -2.99
N GLY A 281 6.80 13.58 -2.92
CA GLY A 281 5.69 12.78 -3.44
C GLY A 281 6.10 11.61 -4.32
N MET A 282 5.18 10.68 -4.49
CA MET A 282 5.46 9.40 -5.19
C MET A 282 5.75 9.56 -6.68
N ASP A 283 5.26 10.63 -7.32
CA ASP A 283 5.55 10.93 -8.73
C ASP A 283 7.04 11.18 -9.00
N GLY A 284 7.84 11.48 -7.99
CA GLY A 284 9.31 11.56 -8.11
C GLY A 284 9.93 10.30 -8.71
N ILE A 285 9.35 9.10 -8.50
CA ILE A 285 9.79 7.85 -9.15
C ILE A 285 9.46 7.89 -10.64
N ALA A 286 8.26 8.31 -10.99
CA ALA A 286 7.84 8.42 -12.38
C ALA A 286 8.67 9.48 -13.14
N ASP A 287 8.96 10.60 -12.50
CA ASP A 287 9.82 11.66 -13.05
C ASP A 287 11.26 11.17 -13.28
N GLY A 288 11.75 10.32 -12.38
CA GLY A 288 13.04 9.66 -12.54
C GLY A 288 13.15 8.89 -13.85
N PHE A 289 12.18 8.02 -14.11
CA PHE A 289 12.10 7.28 -15.38
C PHE A 289 11.84 8.22 -16.58
N HIS A 290 10.94 9.19 -16.42
CA HIS A 290 10.62 10.14 -17.49
C HIS A 290 11.85 10.92 -17.98
N ARG A 291 12.75 11.33 -17.10
CA ARG A 291 14.02 11.97 -17.52
C ARG A 291 14.84 11.13 -18.49
N GLN A 292 14.69 9.80 -18.46
CA GLN A 292 15.43 8.87 -19.33
C GLN A 292 14.68 8.52 -20.62
N VAL A 293 13.34 8.40 -20.55
CA VAL A 293 12.54 7.88 -21.66
C VAL A 293 11.49 8.86 -22.18
N GLY A 294 11.42 10.07 -21.65
CA GLY A 294 10.39 11.06 -22.02
C GLY A 294 10.37 11.39 -23.53
N SER A 295 11.53 11.38 -24.19
CA SER A 295 11.65 11.66 -25.62
C SER A 295 10.98 10.61 -26.54
N VAL A 296 10.65 9.42 -26.03
CA VAL A 296 10.01 8.36 -26.80
C VAL A 296 8.53 8.18 -26.43
N ILE A 297 7.98 9.03 -25.56
CA ILE A 297 6.57 8.99 -25.16
C ILE A 297 5.74 9.91 -26.09
N GLN A 298 4.72 9.35 -26.68
CA GLN A 298 3.65 10.08 -27.36
C GLN A 298 2.44 10.15 -26.43
N TYR A 299 2.15 11.33 -25.92
CA TYR A 299 1.00 11.62 -25.07
C TYR A 299 -0.29 11.81 -25.88
N GLY A 300 -1.44 11.69 -25.23
CA GLY A 300 -2.75 11.84 -25.86
C GLY A 300 -3.08 10.72 -26.86
N ALA A 301 -2.37 9.61 -26.84
CA ALA A 301 -2.51 8.48 -27.73
C ALA A 301 -3.49 7.43 -27.14
N ARG A 302 -4.77 7.56 -27.44
CA ARG A 302 -5.80 6.63 -26.98
C ARG A 302 -5.80 5.37 -27.85
N VAL A 303 -5.21 4.30 -27.39
CA VAL A 303 -5.23 2.99 -28.05
C VAL A 303 -6.68 2.49 -28.20
N THR A 304 -7.05 2.04 -29.39
CA THR A 304 -8.38 1.50 -29.73
C THR A 304 -8.33 0.07 -30.21
N ARG A 305 -7.22 -0.34 -30.84
CA ARG A 305 -7.07 -1.68 -31.39
C ARG A 305 -5.61 -2.14 -31.39
N ILE A 306 -5.38 -3.42 -31.09
CA ILE A 306 -4.09 -4.10 -31.21
C ILE A 306 -4.28 -5.27 -32.18
N GLN A 307 -3.49 -5.31 -33.27
CA GLN A 307 -3.52 -6.35 -34.27
C GLN A 307 -2.14 -7.01 -34.37
N GLN A 308 -2.12 -8.33 -34.37
CA GLN A 308 -0.91 -9.11 -34.53
C GLN A 308 -0.83 -9.75 -35.89
N GLY A 309 0.39 -9.89 -36.44
CA GLY A 309 0.73 -10.64 -37.62
C GLY A 309 1.98 -11.49 -37.39
N ASP A 310 2.38 -12.25 -38.40
CA ASP A 310 3.59 -13.10 -38.32
C ASP A 310 4.87 -12.26 -38.15
N ASP A 311 4.91 -11.07 -38.79
CA ASP A 311 6.11 -10.21 -38.84
C ASP A 311 6.08 -9.05 -37.83
N GLY A 312 5.02 -8.90 -37.04
CA GLY A 312 4.93 -7.79 -36.10
C GLY A 312 3.52 -7.48 -35.59
N VAL A 313 3.39 -6.30 -34.99
CA VAL A 313 2.15 -5.81 -34.42
C VAL A 313 1.82 -4.42 -34.95
N THR A 314 0.54 -4.14 -35.18
CA THR A 314 0.02 -2.81 -35.54
C THR A 314 -0.99 -2.36 -34.51
N VAL A 315 -0.79 -1.19 -33.94
CA VAL A 315 -1.67 -0.57 -32.96
C VAL A 315 -2.36 0.64 -33.56
N SER A 316 -3.69 0.66 -33.53
CA SER A 316 -4.49 1.83 -33.88
C SER A 316 -4.81 2.66 -32.64
N TYR A 317 -4.69 3.96 -32.75
CA TYR A 317 -4.96 4.90 -31.66
C TYR A 317 -5.54 6.21 -32.18
N GLU A 318 -6.29 6.90 -31.35
CA GLU A 318 -6.75 8.27 -31.56
C GLU A 318 -5.69 9.22 -31.02
N ASP A 319 -5.13 10.07 -31.87
CA ASP A 319 -4.12 11.08 -31.51
C ASP A 319 -4.80 12.38 -31.05
N GLY A 320 -4.49 12.85 -29.85
CA GLY A 320 -5.20 13.95 -29.20
C GLY A 320 -6.33 13.49 -28.28
N GLY A 321 -6.40 12.19 -27.93
CA GLY A 321 -7.38 11.61 -27.03
C GLY A 321 -8.67 11.18 -27.72
N ARG A 322 -9.76 11.10 -26.96
CA ARG A 322 -11.06 10.60 -27.47
C ARG A 322 -11.63 11.48 -28.59
N GLY A 323 -11.83 10.89 -29.75
CA GLY A 323 -12.34 11.59 -30.96
C GLY A 323 -11.25 12.31 -31.75
N GLY A 324 -9.98 12.07 -31.41
CA GLY A 324 -8.83 12.58 -32.18
C GLY A 324 -8.63 11.86 -33.52
N GLU A 325 -7.59 12.25 -34.24
CA GLU A 325 -7.24 11.65 -35.52
C GLU A 325 -6.84 10.18 -35.34
N LEU A 326 -7.44 9.30 -36.12
CA LEU A 326 -7.08 7.87 -36.08
C LEU A 326 -5.73 7.66 -36.76
N ARG A 327 -4.76 7.15 -36.05
CA ARG A 327 -3.40 6.82 -36.49
C ARG A 327 -3.07 5.36 -36.22
N GLN A 328 -2.02 4.90 -36.87
CA GLN A 328 -1.46 3.56 -36.68
C GLN A 328 0.04 3.62 -36.45
N GLU A 329 0.51 2.72 -35.61
CA GLU A 329 1.94 2.52 -35.35
C GLU A 329 2.24 1.03 -35.45
N SER A 330 3.34 0.66 -36.12
CA SER A 330 3.76 -0.73 -36.28
C SER A 330 5.13 -0.95 -35.66
N ALA A 331 5.34 -2.15 -35.10
CA ALA A 331 6.58 -2.57 -34.48
C ALA A 331 6.77 -4.08 -34.58
N ASP A 332 7.98 -4.59 -34.31
CA ASP A 332 8.25 -6.03 -34.24
C ASP A 332 7.59 -6.66 -33.01
N TRP A 333 7.50 -5.92 -31.90
CA TRP A 333 6.96 -6.38 -30.62
C TRP A 333 6.06 -5.32 -29.98
N CYS A 334 5.09 -5.78 -29.18
CA CYS A 334 4.25 -4.92 -28.34
C CYS A 334 4.29 -5.36 -26.88
N ILE A 335 4.67 -4.45 -25.97
CA ILE A 335 4.50 -4.60 -24.54
C ILE A 335 3.28 -3.78 -24.10
N CYS A 336 2.25 -4.45 -23.59
CA CYS A 336 1.04 -3.80 -23.15
C CYS A 336 0.99 -3.69 -21.62
N THR A 337 0.99 -2.45 -21.11
CA THR A 337 0.87 -2.16 -19.67
C THR A 337 -0.47 -1.52 -19.31
N ILE A 338 -1.42 -1.54 -20.23
CA ILE A 338 -2.78 -1.04 -20.02
C ILE A 338 -3.47 -1.89 -18.93
N PRO A 339 -4.13 -1.27 -17.93
CA PRO A 339 -4.87 -2.03 -16.92
C PRO A 339 -5.89 -2.98 -17.54
N LEU A 340 -6.00 -4.21 -17.01
CA LEU A 340 -6.87 -5.26 -17.59
C LEU A 340 -8.33 -4.81 -17.67
N SER A 341 -8.81 -4.02 -16.72
CA SER A 341 -10.15 -3.39 -16.71
C SER A 341 -10.43 -2.53 -17.95
N VAL A 342 -9.41 -1.89 -18.49
CA VAL A 342 -9.48 -1.09 -19.73
C VAL A 342 -9.19 -1.98 -20.94
N LEU A 343 -8.15 -2.82 -20.88
CA LEU A 343 -7.73 -3.70 -21.96
C LEU A 343 -8.86 -4.65 -22.42
N ALA A 344 -9.67 -5.14 -21.45
CA ALA A 344 -10.84 -5.98 -21.73
C ALA A 344 -11.90 -5.30 -22.64
N GLN A 345 -11.87 -3.97 -22.76
CA GLN A 345 -12.80 -3.18 -23.56
C GLN A 345 -12.25 -2.83 -24.95
N LEU A 346 -10.99 -3.12 -25.20
CA LEU A 346 -10.33 -2.83 -26.48
C LEU A 346 -10.46 -4.00 -27.46
N GLN A 347 -10.30 -3.70 -28.74
CA GLN A 347 -10.17 -4.72 -29.78
C GLN A 347 -8.72 -5.25 -29.75
N VAL A 348 -8.51 -6.40 -29.14
CA VAL A 348 -7.19 -7.05 -29.07
C VAL A 348 -7.22 -8.35 -29.86
N ASP A 349 -6.37 -8.44 -30.87
CA ASP A 349 -6.11 -9.69 -31.57
C ASP A 349 -5.11 -10.49 -30.73
N CYS A 350 -5.60 -11.54 -30.06
CA CYS A 350 -4.84 -12.40 -29.17
C CYS A 350 -5.49 -13.78 -29.06
N SER A 351 -4.78 -14.75 -28.51
CA SER A 351 -5.32 -16.07 -28.26
C SER A 351 -6.57 -16.04 -27.36
N ASP A 352 -7.47 -17.00 -27.52
CA ASP A 352 -8.68 -17.12 -26.69
C ASP A 352 -8.33 -17.31 -25.20
N LYS A 353 -7.19 -17.96 -24.90
CA LYS A 353 -6.69 -18.12 -23.54
C LYS A 353 -6.37 -16.76 -22.91
N LEU A 354 -5.60 -15.94 -23.62
CA LEU A 354 -5.21 -14.60 -23.14
C LEU A 354 -6.44 -13.70 -23.02
N ARG A 355 -7.35 -13.71 -23.99
CA ARG A 355 -8.61 -12.95 -23.94
C ARG A 355 -9.44 -13.30 -22.71
N LYS A 356 -9.57 -14.60 -22.40
CA LYS A 356 -10.28 -15.06 -21.20
C LYS A 356 -9.57 -14.61 -19.92
N ALA A 357 -8.24 -14.68 -19.87
CA ALA A 357 -7.45 -14.26 -18.72
C ALA A 357 -7.56 -12.74 -18.46
N ILE A 358 -7.50 -11.91 -19.53
CA ILE A 358 -7.71 -10.45 -19.45
C ILE A 358 -9.07 -10.11 -18.81
N GLY A 359 -10.14 -10.81 -19.22
CA GLY A 359 -11.48 -10.57 -18.70
C GLY A 359 -11.78 -11.16 -17.32
N ALA A 360 -10.89 -12.03 -16.79
CA ALA A 360 -11.15 -12.77 -15.56
C ALA A 360 -10.72 -12.05 -14.26
N VAL A 361 -9.76 -11.13 -14.34
CA VAL A 361 -9.18 -10.48 -13.16
C VAL A 361 -9.91 -9.18 -12.84
N PRO A 362 -10.68 -9.10 -11.75
CA PRO A 362 -11.34 -7.87 -11.35
C PRO A 362 -10.34 -6.86 -10.82
N TYR A 363 -10.72 -5.58 -10.84
CA TYR A 363 -9.93 -4.51 -10.24
C TYR A 363 -10.55 -4.05 -8.92
N ALA A 364 -9.72 -3.95 -7.89
CA ALA A 364 -10.14 -3.49 -6.57
C ALA A 364 -10.55 -2.03 -6.60
N SER A 365 -11.55 -1.68 -5.81
CA SER A 365 -11.91 -0.30 -5.53
C SER A 365 -11.00 0.27 -4.44
N ALA A 366 -10.66 1.55 -4.56
CA ALA A 366 -9.99 2.31 -3.52
C ALA A 366 -10.33 3.79 -3.64
N PHE A 367 -10.33 4.48 -2.51
CA PHE A 367 -10.46 5.94 -2.47
C PHE A 367 -9.50 6.54 -1.44
N LYS A 368 -9.16 7.80 -1.63
CA LYS A 368 -8.44 8.63 -0.67
C LYS A 368 -9.05 10.02 -0.61
N VAL A 369 -9.00 10.62 0.57
CA VAL A 369 -9.34 12.03 0.79
C VAL A 369 -8.19 12.68 1.53
N ALA A 370 -7.69 13.79 1.04
CA ALA A 370 -6.74 14.65 1.73
C ALA A 370 -7.42 15.96 2.12
N LEU A 371 -7.12 16.42 3.32
CA LEU A 371 -7.61 17.67 3.87
C LEU A 371 -6.45 18.53 4.30
N GLU A 372 -6.50 19.81 3.97
CA GLU A 372 -5.54 20.82 4.40
C GLU A 372 -6.09 21.57 5.61
N PHE A 373 -5.24 21.78 6.59
CA PHE A 373 -5.55 22.48 7.83
C PHE A 373 -4.60 23.65 8.04
N ARG A 374 -5.04 24.68 8.80
CA ARG A 374 -4.30 25.93 9.06
C ARG A 374 -2.98 25.72 9.77
N ARG A 375 -2.86 24.66 10.54
CA ARG A 375 -1.67 24.28 11.32
C ARG A 375 -1.59 22.77 11.51
N ARG A 376 -0.47 22.30 11.93
CA ARG A 376 -0.21 20.87 12.23
C ARG A 376 -0.73 20.53 13.65
N PHE A 377 -2.06 20.67 13.88
CA PHE A 377 -2.69 20.43 15.19
C PHE A 377 -2.40 19.02 15.74
N TRP A 378 -2.25 18.02 14.87
CA TRP A 378 -1.91 16.66 15.28
C TRP A 378 -0.53 16.57 15.94
N GLU A 379 0.42 17.43 15.59
CA GLU A 379 1.70 17.54 16.27
C GLU A 379 1.62 18.45 17.50
N GLU A 380 0.97 19.60 17.37
CA GLU A 380 0.93 20.64 18.41
C GLU A 380 0.05 20.24 19.60
N ASP A 381 -1.13 19.66 19.34
CA ASP A 381 -2.10 19.31 20.38
C ASP A 381 -2.01 17.82 20.78
N ASP A 382 -1.83 16.92 19.80
CA ASP A 382 -1.93 15.48 19.97
C ASP A 382 -0.58 14.76 20.06
N TRP A 383 0.52 15.44 19.76
CA TRP A 383 1.89 14.90 19.75
C TRP A 383 2.09 13.76 18.74
N ILE A 384 1.38 13.80 17.61
CA ILE A 384 1.46 12.80 16.55
C ILE A 384 2.39 13.33 15.45
N ALA A 385 3.57 12.76 15.28
CA ALA A 385 4.50 13.08 14.19
C ALA A 385 4.61 11.87 13.24
N GLY A 386 3.91 11.95 12.12
CA GLY A 386 3.76 10.82 11.20
C GLY A 386 2.90 9.69 11.77
N GLY A 387 2.79 8.59 11.04
CA GLY A 387 2.02 7.41 11.45
C GLY A 387 0.57 7.43 11.01
N ILE A 388 -0.18 6.44 11.46
CA ILE A 388 -1.55 6.20 11.01
C ILE A 388 -2.45 5.95 12.22
N SER A 389 -3.58 6.65 12.28
CA SER A 389 -4.71 6.35 13.16
C SER A 389 -5.72 5.47 12.43
N TYR A 390 -6.24 4.42 13.08
CA TYR A 390 -7.27 3.54 12.52
C TYR A 390 -8.60 3.68 13.26
N THR A 391 -9.70 3.48 12.53
CA THR A 391 -11.06 3.59 13.07
C THR A 391 -12.01 2.60 12.40
N ASP A 392 -13.11 2.25 13.08
CA ASP A 392 -14.24 1.53 12.51
C ASP A 392 -15.23 2.43 11.75
N LEU A 393 -15.01 3.75 11.76
CA LEU A 393 -15.78 4.70 10.94
C LEU A 393 -15.47 4.52 9.44
N PRO A 394 -16.36 4.97 8.54
CA PRO A 394 -16.19 4.81 7.09
C PRO A 394 -14.93 5.44 6.48
N ILE A 395 -14.23 6.32 7.17
CA ILE A 395 -12.92 6.86 6.78
C ILE A 395 -11.79 5.84 6.94
N VAL A 396 -11.96 4.81 7.76
CA VAL A 396 -11.07 3.68 8.06
C VAL A 396 -9.74 4.09 8.68
N GLN A 397 -9.04 5.07 8.14
CA GLN A 397 -7.77 5.53 8.65
C GLN A 397 -7.51 7.01 8.35
N ILE A 398 -6.72 7.63 9.22
CA ILE A 398 -6.13 8.96 9.05
C ILE A 398 -4.62 8.79 9.07
N ALA A 399 -3.91 9.25 8.03
CA ALA A 399 -2.46 9.19 7.97
C ALA A 399 -1.86 10.59 8.03
N TYR A 400 -0.86 10.74 8.88
CA TYR A 400 -0.16 11.99 9.11
C TYR A 400 1.11 12.04 8.28
N PRO A 401 1.50 13.20 7.71
CA PRO A 401 2.68 13.30 6.87
C PRO A 401 3.95 12.92 7.63
N SER A 402 4.83 12.17 6.98
CA SER A 402 6.12 11.76 7.51
C SER A 402 7.25 12.74 7.17
N HIS A 403 6.88 13.94 6.73
CA HIS A 403 7.80 15.03 6.35
C HIS A 403 7.36 16.37 6.96
N GLY A 404 8.23 17.37 6.89
CA GLY A 404 7.94 18.72 7.36
C GLY A 404 7.61 18.80 8.86
N PHE A 405 8.15 17.91 9.69
CA PHE A 405 7.89 17.88 11.13
C PHE A 405 8.17 19.23 11.79
N PHE A 406 7.25 19.62 12.68
CA PHE A 406 7.32 20.84 13.48
C PHE A 406 7.38 22.16 12.67
N THR A 407 7.08 22.13 11.37
CA THR A 407 6.93 23.35 10.59
C THR A 407 5.65 24.09 10.97
N LYS A 408 5.63 25.40 10.77
CA LYS A 408 4.46 26.25 11.02
C LYS A 408 3.68 26.49 9.73
N GLY A 409 2.39 26.75 9.87
CA GLY A 409 1.49 27.06 8.77
C GLY A 409 0.68 25.86 8.28
N PRO A 410 -0.02 26.03 7.16
CA PRO A 410 -0.90 25.00 6.61
C PRO A 410 -0.18 23.69 6.27
N ALA A 411 -0.88 22.59 6.45
CA ALA A 411 -0.36 21.27 6.10
C ALA A 411 -1.49 20.28 5.79
N VAL A 412 -1.17 19.25 5.03
CA VAL A 412 -2.13 18.27 4.52
C VAL A 412 -1.99 16.94 5.26
N ILE A 413 -3.14 16.34 5.62
CA ILE A 413 -3.21 14.93 6.06
C ILE A 413 -4.04 14.11 5.09
N GLN A 414 -3.77 12.82 4.98
CA GLN A 414 -4.69 11.87 4.34
C GLN A 414 -5.79 11.52 5.35
N ALA A 415 -6.94 12.17 5.23
CA ALA A 415 -8.04 12.12 6.21
C ALA A 415 -8.95 10.90 6.07
N ALA A 416 -8.90 10.21 4.93
CA ALA A 416 -9.61 8.96 4.71
C ALA A 416 -8.89 8.12 3.65
N TYR A 417 -8.87 6.81 3.86
CA TYR A 417 -8.40 5.84 2.88
C TYR A 417 -8.94 4.46 3.18
N ASP A 418 -9.48 3.81 2.16
CA ASP A 418 -9.79 2.38 2.18
C ASP A 418 -9.53 1.76 0.80
N THR A 419 -9.21 0.48 0.82
CA THR A 419 -9.19 -0.40 -0.34
C THR A 419 -10.24 -1.50 -0.15
N TYR A 420 -10.61 -2.16 -1.23
CA TYR A 420 -11.57 -3.26 -1.13
C TYR A 420 -11.16 -4.25 -0.04
N THR A 421 -12.09 -4.49 0.88
CA THR A 421 -11.98 -5.53 1.93
C THR A 421 -13.28 -6.33 1.93
N ALA A 422 -13.16 -7.65 1.89
CA ALA A 422 -14.33 -8.53 1.94
C ALA A 422 -15.19 -8.24 3.18
N GLY A 423 -16.49 -8.07 2.97
CA GLY A 423 -17.44 -7.75 4.05
C GLY A 423 -17.60 -6.24 4.36
N ARG A 424 -16.81 -5.36 3.73
CA ARG A 424 -17.00 -3.91 3.83
C ARG A 424 -17.23 -3.31 2.44
N ASN A 425 -18.25 -2.45 2.30
CA ASN A 425 -18.61 -1.81 1.03
C ASN A 425 -18.25 -0.33 0.98
N TYR A 426 -17.41 0.17 1.87
CA TYR A 426 -17.09 1.61 1.95
C TYR A 426 -16.50 2.14 0.64
N THR A 427 -15.61 1.40 0.00
CA THR A 427 -14.94 1.84 -1.22
C THR A 427 -15.91 2.14 -2.36
N TYR A 428 -16.95 1.33 -2.55
CA TYR A 428 -17.98 1.58 -3.57
C TYR A 428 -18.92 2.73 -3.17
N THR A 429 -19.32 2.80 -1.89
CA THR A 429 -20.11 3.91 -1.36
C THR A 429 -19.37 5.24 -1.57
N TRP A 430 -18.10 5.31 -1.18
CA TRP A 430 -17.30 6.52 -1.39
C TRP A 430 -17.07 6.83 -2.87
N SER A 431 -16.93 5.84 -3.73
CA SER A 431 -16.78 6.04 -5.18
C SER A 431 -18.07 6.60 -5.83
N SER A 432 -19.25 6.41 -5.22
CA SER A 432 -20.51 6.97 -5.73
C SER A 432 -20.70 8.45 -5.38
N LEU A 433 -19.98 8.96 -4.38
CA LEU A 433 -20.05 10.35 -3.94
C LEU A 433 -19.29 11.30 -4.88
N SER A 434 -19.67 12.58 -4.91
CA SER A 434 -18.88 13.65 -5.53
C SER A 434 -17.62 13.97 -4.71
N ASN A 435 -16.73 14.80 -5.25
CA ASN A 435 -15.55 15.27 -4.50
C ASN A 435 -15.93 15.97 -3.21
N GLU A 436 -16.91 16.90 -3.28
CA GLU A 436 -17.39 17.69 -2.16
C GLU A 436 -18.05 16.80 -1.09
N GLU A 437 -18.84 15.82 -1.52
CA GLU A 437 -19.49 14.87 -0.62
C GLU A 437 -18.47 14.00 0.12
N ARG A 438 -17.39 13.57 -0.57
CA ARG A 438 -16.29 12.83 0.08
C ARG A 438 -15.54 13.68 1.10
N ILE A 439 -15.28 14.95 0.79
CA ILE A 439 -14.64 15.90 1.70
C ILE A 439 -15.55 16.12 2.93
N ALA A 440 -16.84 16.38 2.70
CA ALA A 440 -17.80 16.57 3.78
C ALA A 440 -17.94 15.34 4.68
N ALA A 441 -17.94 14.13 4.10
CA ALA A 441 -17.94 12.88 4.85
C ALA A 441 -16.65 12.69 5.66
N ALA A 442 -15.47 12.99 5.09
CA ALA A 442 -14.19 12.92 5.80
C ALA A 442 -14.15 13.89 6.99
N LEU A 443 -14.67 15.11 6.83
CA LEU A 443 -14.82 16.07 7.93
C LEU A 443 -15.79 15.58 9.01
N HIS A 444 -16.95 15.04 8.60
CA HIS A 444 -17.97 14.55 9.52
C HIS A 444 -17.45 13.41 10.42
N TYR A 445 -16.71 12.46 9.84
CA TYR A 445 -16.17 11.34 10.61
C TYR A 445 -14.86 11.71 11.33
N GLY A 446 -13.99 12.47 10.68
CA GLY A 446 -12.69 12.85 11.23
C GLY A 446 -12.77 13.66 12.51
N ARG A 447 -13.80 14.53 12.67
CA ARG A 447 -14.03 15.33 13.89
C ARG A 447 -14.28 14.49 15.15
N GLN A 448 -14.71 13.23 14.99
CA GLN A 448 -14.90 12.32 16.12
C GLN A 448 -13.56 11.85 16.72
N ILE A 449 -12.48 11.97 15.95
CA ILE A 449 -11.12 11.62 16.34
C ILE A 449 -10.33 12.90 16.67
N HIS A 450 -10.48 13.93 15.85
CA HIS A 450 -9.83 15.23 15.98
C HIS A 450 -10.86 16.35 15.95
N PRO A 451 -11.30 16.85 17.10
CA PRO A 451 -12.28 17.96 17.14
C PRO A 451 -11.80 19.23 16.42
N GLN A 452 -10.49 19.40 16.25
CA GLN A 452 -9.87 20.52 15.54
C GLN A 452 -10.30 20.63 14.06
N TYR A 453 -10.84 19.56 13.46
CA TYR A 453 -11.38 19.60 12.09
C TYR A 453 -12.38 20.72 11.87
N ASP A 454 -13.21 21.04 12.88
CA ASP A 454 -14.24 22.07 12.78
C ASP A 454 -13.69 23.49 12.66
N THR A 455 -12.50 23.76 13.19
CA THR A 455 -11.92 25.11 13.26
C THR A 455 -10.70 25.30 12.37
N GLU A 456 -9.97 24.24 12.05
CA GLU A 456 -8.70 24.33 11.36
C GLU A 456 -8.79 23.99 9.86
N PHE A 457 -9.90 23.43 9.38
CA PHE A 457 -10.08 23.04 7.99
C PHE A 457 -9.97 24.24 7.03
N MET A 458 -9.27 24.06 5.90
CA MET A 458 -9.10 25.02 4.82
C MET A 458 -9.67 24.52 3.50
N SER A 459 -9.11 23.46 2.97
CA SER A 459 -9.45 22.89 1.67
C SER A 459 -9.29 21.37 1.65
N GLY A 460 -9.75 20.72 0.59
CA GLY A 460 -9.63 19.28 0.45
C GLY A 460 -9.73 18.80 -0.98
N VAL A 461 -9.18 17.63 -1.23
CA VAL A 461 -9.28 16.92 -2.50
C VAL A 461 -9.48 15.44 -2.27
N SER A 462 -10.21 14.77 -3.15
CA SER A 462 -10.44 13.33 -3.06
C SER A 462 -10.15 12.62 -4.37
N TRP A 463 -9.81 11.34 -4.28
CA TRP A 463 -9.58 10.48 -5.43
C TRP A 463 -10.29 9.15 -5.24
N ALA A 464 -11.06 8.71 -6.25
CA ALA A 464 -11.73 7.41 -6.27
C ALA A 464 -11.38 6.66 -7.56
N TRP A 465 -10.64 5.55 -7.44
CA TRP A 465 -10.04 4.86 -8.59
C TRP A 465 -11.06 4.28 -9.57
N HIS A 466 -12.25 3.89 -9.13
CA HIS A 466 -13.33 3.44 -10.03
C HIS A 466 -13.92 4.56 -10.91
N ARG A 467 -13.70 5.82 -10.53
CA ARG A 467 -14.10 7.00 -11.31
C ARG A 467 -13.01 7.48 -12.28
N VAL A 468 -11.91 6.76 -12.39
CA VAL A 468 -10.77 7.13 -13.24
C VAL A 468 -10.88 6.42 -14.58
N PRO A 469 -11.09 7.16 -15.71
CA PRO A 469 -11.45 6.57 -17.00
C PRO A 469 -10.36 5.70 -17.64
N TRP A 470 -9.11 5.89 -17.24
CA TRP A 470 -7.95 5.19 -17.79
C TRP A 470 -7.46 4.02 -16.92
N THR A 471 -8.13 3.72 -15.80
CA THR A 471 -7.84 2.53 -14.97
C THR A 471 -9.06 1.73 -14.59
N LEU A 472 -10.22 2.39 -14.35
CA LEU A 472 -11.50 1.78 -13.94
C LEU A 472 -11.34 0.88 -12.70
N GLY A 473 -10.47 1.27 -11.77
CA GLY A 473 -10.13 0.56 -10.56
C GLY A 473 -8.69 0.82 -10.12
N CYS A 474 -8.30 0.32 -8.95
CA CYS A 474 -7.01 0.62 -8.35
C CYS A 474 -5.91 -0.37 -8.76
N TYR A 475 -6.14 -1.67 -8.58
CA TYR A 475 -5.16 -2.73 -8.87
C TYR A 475 -5.86 -4.06 -9.17
N GLY A 476 -5.14 -4.99 -9.80
CA GLY A 476 -5.63 -6.34 -10.11
C GLY A 476 -5.86 -7.15 -8.84
N GLN A 477 -7.10 -7.60 -8.62
CA GLN A 477 -7.50 -8.34 -7.44
C GLN A 477 -7.40 -9.85 -7.68
N TRP A 478 -6.34 -10.46 -7.19
CA TRP A 478 -6.08 -11.86 -7.34
C TRP A 478 -6.62 -12.70 -6.18
N THR A 479 -7.30 -13.79 -6.49
CA THR A 479 -7.53 -14.92 -5.60
C THR A 479 -6.60 -16.07 -5.98
N GLU A 480 -6.42 -17.07 -5.11
CA GLU A 480 -5.63 -18.26 -5.45
C GLU A 480 -6.16 -18.99 -6.69
N ASP A 481 -7.48 -19.10 -6.83
CA ASP A 481 -8.10 -19.79 -7.96
C ASP A 481 -7.90 -19.01 -9.26
N LEU A 482 -8.04 -17.69 -9.24
CA LEU A 482 -7.77 -16.84 -10.41
C LEU A 482 -6.28 -16.91 -10.79
N ARG A 483 -5.38 -16.90 -9.82
CA ARG A 483 -3.94 -17.03 -10.06
C ARG A 483 -3.62 -18.36 -10.72
N ARG A 484 -4.10 -19.45 -10.16
CA ARG A 484 -3.90 -20.81 -10.70
C ARG A 484 -4.44 -20.97 -12.11
N ALA A 485 -5.56 -20.31 -12.41
CA ALA A 485 -6.24 -20.44 -13.70
C ALA A 485 -5.69 -19.53 -14.81
N HIS A 486 -5.15 -18.35 -14.46
CA HIS A 486 -4.94 -17.28 -15.44
C HIS A 486 -3.57 -16.59 -15.37
N TYR A 487 -2.82 -16.69 -14.27
CA TYR A 487 -1.63 -15.89 -14.06
C TYR A 487 -0.53 -16.17 -15.09
N GLU A 488 -0.20 -17.45 -15.30
CA GLU A 488 0.81 -17.88 -16.28
C GLU A 488 0.44 -17.38 -17.68
N THR A 489 -0.83 -17.60 -18.09
CA THR A 489 -1.33 -17.14 -19.40
C THR A 489 -1.22 -15.62 -19.58
N LEU A 490 -1.45 -14.83 -18.53
CA LEU A 490 -1.28 -13.37 -18.60
C LEU A 490 0.16 -12.94 -18.76
N CYS A 491 1.09 -13.71 -18.20
CA CYS A 491 2.53 -13.41 -18.27
C CYS A 491 3.19 -13.93 -19.55
N GLU A 492 2.66 -14.99 -20.18
CA GLU A 492 3.24 -15.58 -21.41
C GLU A 492 3.25 -14.59 -22.59
N ILE A 493 4.19 -14.84 -23.53
CA ILE A 493 4.21 -14.14 -24.82
C ILE A 493 3.14 -14.73 -25.71
N ASP A 494 2.19 -13.93 -26.15
CA ASP A 494 1.14 -14.29 -27.13
C ASP A 494 1.55 -13.78 -28.51
N ASN A 495 2.27 -14.57 -29.28
CA ASN A 495 2.88 -14.24 -30.58
C ASN A 495 3.82 -13.03 -30.51
N ARG A 496 3.34 -11.79 -30.77
CA ARG A 496 4.12 -10.54 -30.74
C ARG A 496 3.66 -9.59 -29.64
N LEU A 497 2.72 -10.02 -28.80
CA LEU A 497 2.17 -9.26 -27.70
C LEU A 497 2.58 -9.90 -26.37
N VAL A 498 3.00 -9.10 -25.42
CA VAL A 498 3.24 -9.52 -24.05
C VAL A 498 2.70 -8.46 -23.08
N LEU A 499 2.13 -8.91 -21.97
CA LEU A 499 1.62 -8.01 -20.93
C LEU A 499 2.66 -7.76 -19.86
N ALA A 500 2.66 -6.55 -19.29
CA ALA A 500 3.43 -6.18 -18.11
C ALA A 500 2.63 -5.21 -17.23
N GLY A 501 2.98 -5.14 -15.96
CA GLY A 501 2.30 -4.30 -14.98
C GLY A 501 2.10 -5.03 -13.67
N GLU A 502 1.60 -4.35 -12.62
CA GLU A 502 1.38 -4.96 -11.31
C GLU A 502 0.43 -6.16 -11.35
N HIS A 503 -0.48 -6.19 -12.32
CA HIS A 503 -1.39 -7.31 -12.55
C HIS A 503 -0.71 -8.57 -13.10
N CYS A 504 0.50 -8.45 -13.63
CA CYS A 504 1.39 -9.55 -14.02
C CYS A 504 2.48 -9.81 -12.96
N SER A 505 2.16 -9.63 -11.68
CA SER A 505 3.10 -9.88 -10.58
C SER A 505 2.47 -10.64 -9.42
N HIS A 506 3.31 -11.23 -8.58
CA HIS A 506 2.88 -11.81 -7.30
C HIS A 506 2.74 -10.76 -6.19
N ILE A 507 3.14 -9.51 -6.47
CA ILE A 507 3.07 -8.36 -5.57
C ILE A 507 2.14 -7.29 -6.19
N PRO A 508 0.81 -7.56 -6.36
CA PRO A 508 -0.12 -6.59 -6.91
C PRO A 508 -0.27 -5.39 -5.99
N ALA A 509 -0.70 -4.25 -6.53
CA ALA A 509 -0.88 -2.98 -5.82
C ALA A 509 0.42 -2.25 -5.40
N TRP A 510 1.58 -2.80 -5.67
CA TRP A 510 2.88 -2.21 -5.34
C TRP A 510 3.69 -1.82 -6.60
N ILE A 511 4.53 -0.79 -6.45
CA ILE A 511 5.46 -0.37 -7.53
C ILE A 511 6.44 -1.48 -7.85
N GLU A 512 6.94 -2.20 -6.83
CA GLU A 512 7.83 -3.35 -6.98
C GLU A 512 7.28 -4.37 -7.97
N GLY A 513 6.00 -4.76 -7.81
CA GLY A 513 5.36 -5.70 -8.71
C GLY A 513 5.31 -5.22 -10.17
N ALA A 514 5.13 -3.91 -10.38
CA ALA A 514 5.16 -3.34 -11.72
C ALA A 514 6.56 -3.37 -12.34
N LEU A 515 7.61 -3.10 -11.55
CA LEU A 515 9.00 -3.17 -11.99
C LEU A 515 9.42 -4.60 -12.31
N LEU A 516 9.19 -5.54 -11.38
CA LEU A 516 9.55 -6.96 -11.56
C LEU A 516 8.88 -7.56 -12.79
N SER A 517 7.60 -7.25 -13.01
CA SER A 517 6.87 -7.68 -14.19
C SER A 517 7.48 -7.11 -15.48
N ALA A 518 7.89 -5.84 -15.48
CA ALA A 518 8.53 -5.23 -16.64
C ALA A 518 9.89 -5.89 -16.95
N LEU A 519 10.72 -6.13 -15.92
CA LEU A 519 12.03 -6.77 -16.05
C LEU A 519 11.95 -8.20 -16.57
N ASP A 520 11.01 -9.00 -16.05
CA ASP A 520 10.73 -10.33 -16.56
C ASP A 520 10.28 -10.29 -18.02
N THR A 521 9.36 -9.38 -18.34
CA THR A 521 8.83 -9.22 -19.70
C THR A 521 9.93 -8.87 -20.71
N VAL A 522 10.79 -7.89 -20.42
CA VAL A 522 11.87 -7.52 -21.35
C VAL A 522 12.92 -8.61 -21.47
N SER A 523 13.20 -9.35 -20.39
CA SER A 523 14.11 -10.49 -20.43
C SER A 523 13.61 -11.61 -21.33
N ARG A 524 12.33 -11.98 -21.22
CA ARG A 524 11.71 -13.01 -22.05
C ARG A 524 11.58 -12.58 -23.52
N LEU A 525 11.28 -11.29 -23.76
CA LEU A 525 11.24 -10.74 -25.11
C LEU A 525 12.63 -10.80 -25.75
N ASP A 526 13.67 -10.35 -25.06
CA ASP A 526 15.05 -10.36 -25.55
C ASP A 526 15.55 -11.79 -25.83
N GLN A 527 15.26 -12.74 -24.95
CA GLN A 527 15.56 -14.15 -25.16
C GLN A 527 14.85 -14.70 -26.42
N ARG A 528 13.58 -14.36 -26.60
CA ARG A 528 12.79 -14.81 -27.75
C ARG A 528 13.30 -14.23 -29.07
N GLU A 529 13.75 -12.96 -29.07
CA GLU A 529 14.29 -12.29 -30.26
C GLU A 529 15.67 -12.88 -30.65
N ASN A 530 16.44 -13.39 -29.70
CA ASN A 530 17.79 -13.92 -29.93
C ASN A 530 17.85 -15.46 -30.07
N ALA A 531 16.71 -16.15 -29.90
CA ALA A 531 16.60 -17.59 -30.09
C ALA A 531 16.48 -17.93 -31.59
#